data_83273a3f207e28b44e5bb7bde70f3266
#
_entry.id   83273a3f207e28b44e5bb7bde70f3266
#
_cell.length_a   1.000
_cell.length_b   1.000
_cell.length_c   1.000
_cell.angle_alpha   90.00
_cell.angle_beta   90.00
_cell.angle_gamma   90.00
#
_symmetry.space_group_name_H-M   'P 1'
#
loop_
_entity.id
_entity.type
_entity.pdbx_description
1 polymer ?
#
loop_
_entity_poly.entity_id
_entity_poly.type
_entity_poly.pdbx_seq_one_letter_code
_entity_poly.pdbx_strand_id
1 'polypeptide(L)'
;MQTDSKPGEAGGKRQRVRANMVNVYIMGKHHVVPEHATIMRAIEYTGVQIIRGAGCREGFCGACGTLSRLPGDYRIHTGLACTTLVKDGMSLTQIPAVPMEKAIYDLEQIEATVDTIKKYYPAIFRCVSCNTCTKTCPQGLQVMDYVNAAMRGDIAEVMDLSFDCVSCGLCALRCPAEIVQHKVGILCRRLYGRYLRKESRELDVRIDEIRNGVYDAEYAEMMAMAKEALSEQYYARDIEA
;
A
#
# COMPACT_ATOMS: atom_id res chain seq x y z
N MET A 1 20.67 -55.18 -27.11
CA MET A 1 20.36 -55.24 -25.68
C MET A 1 19.76 -53.92 -25.33
N GLN A 2 18.43 -53.87 -25.33
CA GLN A 2 17.62 -52.68 -24.93
C GLN A 2 17.39 -52.83 -23.42
N THR A 3 17.64 -51.76 -22.67
CA THR A 3 17.20 -51.63 -21.28
C THR A 3 16.25 -50.46 -21.16
N ASP A 4 14.95 -50.79 -21.18
CA ASP A 4 13.87 -49.91 -20.80
C ASP A 4 13.95 -49.60 -19.30
N SER A 5 14.14 -48.33 -18.94
CA SER A 5 13.94 -47.83 -17.58
C SER A 5 12.70 -46.94 -17.53
N LYS A 6 11.62 -47.48 -16.94
CA LYS A 6 10.40 -46.77 -16.61
C LYS A 6 10.67 -45.68 -15.55
N PRO A 7 10.10 -44.47 -15.68
CA PRO A 7 10.13 -43.49 -14.59
C PRO A 7 9.13 -43.86 -13.51
N GLY A 8 9.65 -43.99 -12.27
CA GLY A 8 8.88 -44.33 -11.08
C GLY A 8 7.89 -43.27 -10.69
N GLU A 9 6.65 -43.64 -10.51
CA GLU A 9 5.58 -42.85 -9.88
C GLU A 9 5.89 -42.64 -8.39
N ALA A 10 6.37 -41.44 -8.03
CA ALA A 10 6.40 -40.98 -6.64
C ALA A 10 5.15 -40.14 -6.33
N GLY A 11 3.99 -40.81 -6.34
CA GLY A 11 2.73 -40.23 -5.86
C GLY A 11 2.64 -40.26 -4.34
N GLY A 12 3.47 -39.50 -3.66
CA GLY A 12 3.32 -39.24 -2.22
C GLY A 12 2.06 -38.40 -1.97
N LYS A 13 0.97 -39.05 -1.50
CA LYS A 13 -0.21 -38.36 -0.97
C LYS A 13 0.26 -37.42 0.16
N ARG A 14 0.34 -36.13 -0.10
CA ARG A 14 0.54 -35.12 0.96
C ARG A 14 -0.60 -35.30 1.96
N GLN A 15 -0.31 -35.87 3.12
CA GLN A 15 -1.22 -35.86 4.25
C GLN A 15 -1.53 -34.38 4.55
N ARG A 16 -2.80 -34.01 4.38
CA ARG A 16 -3.27 -32.68 4.83
C ARG A 16 -3.20 -32.70 6.36
N VAL A 17 -2.15 -32.11 6.91
CA VAL A 17 -2.09 -31.81 8.35
C VAL A 17 -3.31 -30.93 8.64
N ARG A 18 -4.23 -31.41 9.49
CA ARG A 18 -5.34 -30.60 9.97
C ARG A 18 -4.73 -29.47 10.80
N ALA A 19 -4.78 -28.25 10.28
CA ALA A 19 -4.34 -27.10 11.02
C ALA A 19 -5.19 -26.96 12.29
N ASN A 20 -4.55 -26.76 13.43
CA ASN A 20 -5.25 -26.38 14.65
C ASN A 20 -6.01 -25.07 14.37
N MET A 21 -7.19 -24.94 14.95
CA MET A 21 -8.04 -23.78 14.77
C MET A 21 -8.09 -22.99 16.07
N VAL A 22 -8.08 -21.67 15.96
CA VAL A 22 -8.14 -20.73 17.08
C VAL A 22 -9.31 -19.76 16.92
N ASN A 23 -9.83 -19.30 18.05
CA ASN A 23 -10.89 -18.32 18.08
C ASN A 23 -10.31 -16.92 17.97
N VAL A 24 -10.88 -16.07 17.12
CA VAL A 24 -10.52 -14.67 17.00
C VAL A 24 -11.78 -13.80 16.91
N TYR A 25 -11.67 -12.58 17.36
CA TYR A 25 -12.74 -11.58 17.27
C TYR A 25 -12.32 -10.50 16.28
N ILE A 26 -12.91 -10.49 15.09
CA ILE A 26 -12.62 -9.51 14.04
C ILE A 26 -13.73 -8.45 14.06
N MET A 27 -13.39 -7.20 14.39
CA MET A 27 -14.37 -6.11 14.54
C MET A 27 -15.54 -6.50 15.46
N GLY A 28 -15.24 -7.21 16.55
CA GLY A 28 -16.24 -7.68 17.54
C GLY A 28 -17.01 -8.94 17.14
N LYS A 29 -16.84 -9.49 15.93
CA LYS A 29 -17.46 -10.74 15.49
C LYS A 29 -16.53 -11.91 15.72
N HIS A 30 -17.07 -13.00 16.29
CA HIS A 30 -16.34 -14.24 16.52
C HIS A 30 -16.12 -15.02 15.21
N HIS A 31 -14.90 -15.52 15.02
CA HIS A 31 -14.49 -16.37 13.91
C HIS A 31 -13.54 -17.45 14.39
N VAL A 32 -13.52 -18.58 13.67
CA VAL A 32 -12.58 -19.68 13.90
C VAL A 32 -11.64 -19.76 12.69
N VAL A 33 -10.34 -19.60 12.93
CA VAL A 33 -9.34 -19.49 11.88
C VAL A 33 -8.13 -20.38 12.16
N PRO A 34 -7.31 -20.73 11.16
CA PRO A 34 -6.11 -21.53 11.37
C PRO A 34 -5.10 -20.83 12.30
N GLU A 35 -4.56 -21.55 13.28
CA GLU A 35 -3.60 -21.05 14.29
C GLU A 35 -2.35 -20.42 13.69
N HIS A 36 -1.87 -20.91 12.54
CA HIS A 36 -0.67 -20.40 11.89
C HIS A 36 -0.95 -19.28 10.90
N ALA A 37 -2.20 -18.78 10.85
CA ALA A 37 -2.52 -17.67 9.98
C ALA A 37 -1.95 -16.35 10.52
N THR A 38 -1.48 -15.48 9.63
CA THR A 38 -1.25 -14.09 9.99
C THR A 38 -2.60 -13.38 10.14
N ILE A 39 -2.64 -12.25 10.83
CA ILE A 39 -3.88 -11.46 11.00
C ILE A 39 -4.53 -11.18 9.64
N MET A 40 -3.75 -10.80 8.63
CA MET A 40 -4.24 -10.55 7.27
C MET A 40 -4.88 -11.81 6.66
N ARG A 41 -4.21 -12.95 6.74
CA ARG A 41 -4.72 -14.23 6.25
C ARG A 41 -5.95 -14.71 7.03
N ALA A 42 -5.99 -14.47 8.33
CA ALA A 42 -7.15 -14.80 9.15
C ALA A 42 -8.39 -14.00 8.74
N ILE A 43 -8.22 -12.70 8.45
CA ILE A 43 -9.32 -11.85 7.95
C ILE A 43 -9.77 -12.34 6.56
N GLU A 44 -8.85 -12.64 5.65
CA GLU A 44 -9.18 -13.17 4.32
C GLU A 44 -9.85 -14.55 4.39
N TYR A 45 -9.46 -15.39 5.36
CA TYR A 45 -10.07 -16.71 5.59
C TYR A 45 -11.56 -16.60 5.94
N THR A 46 -12.00 -15.50 6.56
CA THR A 46 -13.42 -15.26 6.85
C THR A 46 -14.23 -14.76 5.64
N GLY A 47 -13.63 -14.69 4.45
CA GLY A 47 -14.26 -14.24 3.21
C GLY A 47 -14.16 -12.73 2.95
N VAL A 48 -13.48 -11.98 3.81
CA VAL A 48 -13.26 -10.53 3.61
C VAL A 48 -12.18 -10.32 2.56
N GLN A 49 -12.50 -9.55 1.52
CA GLN A 49 -11.51 -9.10 0.55
C GLN A 49 -10.82 -7.83 1.05
N ILE A 50 -9.51 -7.89 1.22
CA ILE A 50 -8.70 -6.75 1.65
C ILE A 50 -8.28 -5.95 0.42
N ILE A 51 -9.03 -4.89 0.11
CA ILE A 51 -8.76 -3.96 -1.00
C ILE A 51 -7.93 -2.74 -0.57
N ARG A 52 -7.70 -2.54 0.72
CA ARG A 52 -6.87 -1.47 1.29
C ARG A 52 -6.00 -2.04 2.40
N GLY A 53 -4.85 -1.41 2.64
CA GLY A 53 -3.92 -1.87 3.67
C GLY A 53 -3.22 -3.18 3.34
N ALA A 54 -3.14 -3.55 2.06
CA ALA A 54 -2.44 -4.74 1.58
C ALA A 54 -1.52 -4.33 0.40
N GLY A 55 -0.33 -3.88 0.73
CA GLY A 55 0.73 -3.60 -0.25
C GLY A 55 1.60 -4.83 -0.50
N CYS A 56 2.81 -4.86 0.07
CA CYS A 56 3.79 -5.94 -0.14
C CYS A 56 3.39 -7.29 0.44
N ARG A 57 2.55 -7.35 1.47
CA ARG A 57 2.13 -8.55 2.24
C ARG A 57 3.26 -9.28 2.99
N GLU A 58 4.47 -8.73 3.00
CA GLU A 58 5.70 -9.34 3.53
C GLU A 58 6.42 -8.45 4.56
N GLY A 59 5.68 -7.53 5.22
CA GLY A 59 6.21 -6.73 6.33
C GLY A 59 7.02 -5.50 5.94
N PHE A 60 7.17 -5.19 4.65
CA PHE A 60 8.04 -4.11 4.18
C PHE A 60 7.33 -2.75 4.12
N CYS A 61 6.15 -2.67 3.49
CA CYS A 61 5.53 -1.37 3.13
C CYS A 61 4.81 -0.68 4.30
N GLY A 62 4.54 -1.36 5.41
CA GLY A 62 3.80 -0.82 6.56
C GLY A 62 2.31 -0.55 6.35
N ALA A 63 1.76 -0.79 5.15
CA ALA A 63 0.38 -0.45 4.80
C ALA A 63 -0.69 -1.22 5.62
N CYS A 64 -0.34 -2.41 6.12
CA CYS A 64 -1.26 -3.28 6.86
C CYS A 64 -1.19 -3.09 8.39
N GLY A 65 -0.84 -1.89 8.85
CA GLY A 65 -0.85 -1.55 10.27
C GLY A 65 -2.21 -1.85 10.89
N THR A 66 -2.21 -2.63 11.98
CA THR A 66 -3.42 -3.06 12.69
C THR A 66 -3.24 -3.01 14.19
N LEU A 67 -4.35 -3.05 14.89
CA LEU A 67 -4.41 -3.11 16.34
C LEU A 67 -4.95 -4.47 16.76
N SER A 68 -4.38 -5.03 17.81
CA SER A 68 -4.85 -6.27 18.41
C SER A 68 -4.83 -6.19 19.94
N ARG A 69 -5.67 -7.01 20.56
CA ARG A 69 -5.71 -7.19 22.01
C ARG A 69 -5.77 -8.68 22.32
N LEU A 70 -4.98 -9.11 23.28
CA LEU A 70 -4.98 -10.49 23.77
C LEU A 70 -5.91 -10.65 24.97
N PRO A 71 -6.50 -11.84 25.17
CA PRO A 71 -7.28 -12.13 26.37
C PRO A 71 -6.42 -11.92 27.63
N GLY A 72 -6.99 -11.26 28.64
CA GLY A 72 -6.29 -10.98 29.88
C GLY A 72 -5.25 -9.87 29.83
N ASP A 73 -4.92 -9.34 28.65
CA ASP A 73 -4.05 -8.18 28.50
C ASP A 73 -4.86 -6.92 28.19
N TYR A 74 -4.73 -5.88 29.02
CA TYR A 74 -5.42 -4.60 28.80
C TYR A 74 -4.76 -3.72 27.75
N ARG A 75 -3.50 -4.06 27.36
CA ARG A 75 -2.73 -3.28 26.39
C ARG A 75 -3.22 -3.52 24.98
N ILE A 76 -3.15 -2.47 24.18
CA ILE A 76 -3.37 -2.55 22.74
C ILE A 76 -2.03 -2.73 22.08
N HIS A 77 -1.90 -3.80 21.32
CA HIS A 77 -0.71 -4.10 20.53
C HIS A 77 -0.87 -3.55 19.12
N THR A 78 0.18 -2.92 18.61
CA THR A 78 0.27 -2.49 17.21
C THR A 78 1.18 -3.43 16.46
N GLY A 79 0.83 -3.76 15.22
CA GLY A 79 1.64 -4.65 14.39
C GLY A 79 1.26 -4.58 12.93
N LEU A 80 2.03 -5.29 12.11
CA LEU A 80 1.71 -5.45 10.69
C LEU A 80 0.90 -6.73 10.51
N ALA A 81 -0.31 -6.60 10.00
CA ALA A 81 -1.23 -7.74 9.85
C ALA A 81 -0.69 -8.85 8.94
N CYS A 82 0.22 -8.54 8.01
CA CYS A 82 0.82 -9.53 7.11
C CYS A 82 1.89 -10.40 7.77
N THR A 83 2.45 -9.99 8.93
CA THR A 83 3.51 -10.74 9.64
C THR A 83 3.13 -11.18 11.04
N THR A 84 2.13 -10.54 11.65
CA THR A 84 1.68 -10.89 13.01
C THR A 84 0.76 -12.11 12.96
N LEU A 85 1.12 -13.18 13.67
CA LEU A 85 0.31 -14.38 13.80
C LEU A 85 -0.88 -14.17 14.73
N VAL A 86 -2.01 -14.81 14.43
CA VAL A 86 -3.17 -14.83 15.33
C VAL A 86 -2.89 -15.71 16.55
N LYS A 87 -3.57 -15.39 17.66
CA LYS A 87 -3.56 -16.19 18.90
C LYS A 87 -4.99 -16.42 19.34
N ASP A 88 -5.22 -17.50 20.07
CA ASP A 88 -6.56 -17.83 20.56
C ASP A 88 -7.14 -16.70 21.43
N GLY A 89 -8.40 -16.36 21.19
CA GLY A 89 -9.11 -15.27 21.85
C GLY A 89 -8.66 -13.86 21.45
N MET A 90 -7.79 -13.70 20.47
CA MET A 90 -7.29 -12.40 20.01
C MET A 90 -8.42 -11.55 19.41
N SER A 91 -8.53 -10.31 19.87
CA SER A 91 -9.42 -9.30 19.27
C SER A 91 -8.66 -8.45 18.26
N LEU A 92 -9.22 -8.30 17.08
CA LEU A 92 -8.61 -7.63 15.93
C LEU A 92 -9.46 -6.46 15.46
N THR A 93 -8.80 -5.39 15.03
CA THR A 93 -9.46 -4.28 14.33
C THR A 93 -9.37 -4.47 12.82
N GLN A 94 -9.96 -3.53 12.09
CA GLN A 94 -9.84 -3.45 10.63
C GLN A 94 -8.40 -3.22 10.18
N ILE A 95 -8.13 -3.49 8.90
CA ILE A 95 -6.86 -3.17 8.25
C ILE A 95 -7.13 -2.12 7.16
N PRO A 96 -6.43 -0.99 7.15
CA PRO A 96 -5.62 -0.44 8.24
C PRO A 96 -6.47 -0.04 9.44
N ALA A 97 -5.88 -0.03 10.64
CA ALA A 97 -6.58 0.24 11.91
C ALA A 97 -7.13 1.67 12.03
N VAL A 98 -6.61 2.57 11.22
CA VAL A 98 -6.95 4.00 11.29
C VAL A 98 -8.27 4.26 10.57
N PRO A 99 -9.24 4.93 11.22
CA PRO A 99 -10.38 5.50 10.52
C PRO A 99 -9.88 6.42 9.42
N MET A 100 -10.18 6.07 8.18
CA MET A 100 -9.66 6.79 7.03
C MET A 100 -10.72 7.80 6.59
N GLU A 101 -10.89 8.87 7.34
CA GLU A 101 -11.64 10.02 6.83
C GLU A 101 -10.93 10.51 5.57
N LYS A 102 -11.57 10.26 4.46
CA LYS A 102 -11.10 10.69 3.15
C LYS A 102 -12.03 11.77 2.65
N ALA A 103 -11.53 12.98 2.54
CA ALA A 103 -12.27 14.06 1.91
C ALA A 103 -12.61 13.68 0.45
N ILE A 104 -13.83 13.99 0.05
CA ILE A 104 -14.31 13.85 -1.32
C ILE A 104 -14.17 15.22 -1.97
N TYR A 105 -13.42 15.28 -3.06
CA TYR A 105 -13.20 16.50 -3.84
C TYR A 105 -13.07 16.15 -5.32
N ASP A 106 -13.47 17.09 -6.15
CA ASP A 106 -13.18 17.08 -7.57
C ASP A 106 -11.92 17.91 -7.81
N LEU A 107 -10.90 17.30 -8.40
CA LEU A 107 -9.61 17.94 -8.61
C LEU A 107 -9.71 19.12 -9.59
N GLU A 108 -10.65 19.08 -10.53
CA GLU A 108 -10.89 20.14 -11.51
C GLU A 108 -11.57 21.39 -10.92
N GLN A 109 -12.16 21.27 -9.71
CA GLN A 109 -12.92 22.34 -9.05
C GLN A 109 -12.19 22.95 -7.85
N ILE A 110 -10.93 22.58 -7.63
CA ILE A 110 -10.14 23.07 -6.50
C ILE A 110 -8.81 23.64 -6.99
N GLU A 111 -8.27 24.59 -6.25
CA GLU A 111 -7.01 25.25 -6.53
C GLU A 111 -5.87 24.71 -5.67
N ALA A 112 -4.63 24.86 -6.14
CA ALA A 112 -3.43 24.49 -5.40
C ALA A 112 -3.05 25.58 -4.37
N THR A 113 -3.90 25.72 -3.33
CA THR A 113 -3.76 26.75 -2.29
C THR A 113 -3.88 26.17 -0.88
N VAL A 114 -3.41 26.93 0.11
CA VAL A 114 -3.58 26.56 1.53
C VAL A 114 -5.05 26.52 1.93
N ASP A 115 -5.91 27.34 1.34
CA ASP A 115 -7.34 27.36 1.63
C ASP A 115 -8.02 26.05 1.21
N THR A 116 -7.59 25.46 0.11
CA THR A 116 -8.03 24.10 -0.26
C THR A 116 -7.64 23.07 0.78
N ILE A 117 -6.40 23.10 1.28
CA ILE A 117 -5.94 22.20 2.33
C ILE A 117 -6.75 22.42 3.62
N LYS A 118 -6.97 23.68 4.00
CA LYS A 118 -7.77 24.07 5.17
C LYS A 118 -9.21 23.60 5.06
N LYS A 119 -9.81 23.70 3.89
CA LYS A 119 -11.19 23.26 3.62
C LYS A 119 -11.37 21.77 3.82
N TYR A 120 -10.46 20.95 3.30
CA TYR A 120 -10.61 19.50 3.29
C TYR A 120 -9.96 18.80 4.47
N TYR A 121 -8.93 19.37 5.06
CA TYR A 121 -8.19 18.81 6.19
C TYR A 121 -7.87 19.85 7.26
N PRO A 122 -8.88 20.51 7.85
CA PRO A 122 -8.67 21.60 8.82
C PRO A 122 -7.90 21.15 10.07
N ALA A 123 -7.91 19.85 10.37
CA ALA A 123 -7.22 19.29 11.53
C ALA A 123 -5.72 19.55 11.54
N ILE A 124 -5.07 19.82 10.39
CA ILE A 124 -3.62 20.12 10.35
C ILE A 124 -3.24 21.31 11.21
N PHE A 125 -4.14 22.30 11.33
CA PHE A 125 -3.91 23.51 12.14
C PHE A 125 -3.99 23.27 13.66
N ARG A 126 -4.32 22.04 14.08
CA ARG A 126 -4.23 21.61 15.49
C ARG A 126 -2.90 20.95 15.82
N CYS A 127 -1.94 20.93 14.90
CA CYS A 127 -0.64 20.32 15.09
C CYS A 127 0.11 20.97 16.25
N VAL A 128 0.55 20.16 17.22
CA VAL A 128 1.33 20.59 18.38
C VAL A 128 2.82 20.28 18.21
N SER A 129 3.26 19.95 17.02
CA SER A 129 4.67 19.68 16.65
C SER A 129 5.38 18.62 17.54
N CYS A 130 4.64 17.62 18.00
CA CYS A 130 5.16 16.57 18.90
C CYS A 130 6.10 15.55 18.20
N ASN A 131 6.22 15.60 16.89
CA ASN A 131 7.05 14.74 16.05
C ASN A 131 6.75 13.22 16.13
N THR A 132 5.65 12.81 16.73
CA THR A 132 5.28 11.39 16.86
C THR A 132 5.02 10.77 15.50
N CYS A 133 4.43 11.51 14.57
CA CYS A 133 4.11 11.06 13.22
C CYS A 133 5.37 10.68 12.41
N THR A 134 6.44 11.49 12.48
CA THR A 134 7.73 11.19 11.84
C THR A 134 8.38 9.96 12.47
N LYS A 135 8.42 9.88 13.80
CA LYS A 135 9.00 8.74 14.53
C LYS A 135 8.29 7.40 14.27
N THR A 136 7.02 7.45 13.91
CA THR A 136 6.20 6.26 13.65
C THR A 136 6.23 5.84 12.17
N CYS A 137 6.76 6.68 11.28
CA CYS A 137 6.72 6.42 9.86
C CYS A 137 7.63 5.24 9.47
N PRO A 138 7.08 4.14 8.89
CA PRO A 138 7.88 2.98 8.51
C PRO A 138 8.78 3.26 7.29
N GLN A 139 8.46 4.31 6.52
CA GLN A 139 9.25 4.75 5.36
C GLN A 139 10.29 5.82 5.72
N GLY A 140 10.45 6.17 7.00
CA GLY A 140 11.40 7.18 7.43
C GLY A 140 11.11 8.62 6.98
N LEU A 141 9.88 8.90 6.54
CA LEU A 141 9.51 10.23 6.01
C LEU A 141 9.46 11.27 7.13
N GLN A 142 9.80 12.51 6.77
CA GLN A 142 9.69 13.68 7.63
C GLN A 142 8.23 14.19 7.67
N VAL A 143 7.37 13.39 8.33
CA VAL A 143 5.91 13.61 8.32
C VAL A 143 5.51 14.93 8.95
N MET A 144 6.15 15.32 10.06
CA MET A 144 5.88 16.58 10.72
C MET A 144 6.24 17.76 9.81
N ASP A 145 7.33 17.66 9.08
CA ASP A 145 7.82 18.73 8.22
C ASP A 145 6.89 18.96 7.04
N TYR A 146 6.44 17.90 6.37
CA TYR A 146 5.46 18.10 5.31
C TYR A 146 4.08 18.59 5.80
N VAL A 147 3.68 18.27 7.04
CA VAL A 147 2.48 18.87 7.63
C VAL A 147 2.68 20.36 7.88
N ASN A 148 3.84 20.77 8.38
CA ASN A 148 4.20 22.18 8.56
C ASN A 148 4.27 22.91 7.21
N ALA A 149 4.83 22.30 6.18
CA ALA A 149 4.82 22.82 4.81
C ALA A 149 3.38 23.00 4.28
N ALA A 150 2.50 22.01 4.52
CA ALA A 150 1.09 22.10 4.15
C ALA A 150 0.37 23.26 4.84
N MET A 151 0.65 23.52 6.12
CA MET A 151 0.09 24.67 6.84
C MET A 151 0.56 26.01 6.28
N ARG A 152 1.77 26.07 5.71
CA ARG A 152 2.30 27.26 5.01
C ARG A 152 1.80 27.39 3.57
N GLY A 153 1.18 26.34 3.03
CA GLY A 153 0.74 26.29 1.64
C GLY A 153 1.84 25.91 0.65
N ASP A 154 2.99 25.43 1.13
CA ASP A 154 4.07 24.96 0.28
C ASP A 154 3.79 23.54 -0.24
N ILE A 155 2.94 23.50 -1.27
CA ILE A 155 2.48 22.23 -1.86
C ILE A 155 3.64 21.48 -2.53
N ALA A 156 4.64 22.19 -3.06
CA ALA A 156 5.79 21.58 -3.71
C ALA A 156 6.66 20.84 -2.68
N GLU A 157 6.97 21.47 -1.54
CA GLU A 157 7.69 20.83 -0.45
C GLU A 157 6.92 19.63 0.12
N VAL A 158 5.58 19.75 0.28
CA VAL A 158 4.76 18.61 0.72
C VAL A 158 4.84 17.46 -0.26
N MET A 159 4.79 17.74 -1.57
CA MET A 159 4.90 16.71 -2.61
C MET A 159 6.23 15.96 -2.48
N ASP A 160 7.33 16.67 -2.39
CA ASP A 160 8.66 16.10 -2.30
C ASP A 160 8.83 15.24 -1.03
N LEU A 161 8.58 15.83 0.15
CA LEU A 161 8.72 15.16 1.44
C LEU A 161 7.77 13.99 1.66
N SER A 162 6.64 13.93 0.96
CA SER A 162 5.63 12.87 1.10
C SER A 162 5.60 11.88 -0.06
N PHE A 163 6.50 11.98 -1.04
CA PHE A 163 6.43 11.21 -2.29
C PHE A 163 6.36 9.70 -2.04
N ASP A 164 7.25 9.17 -1.22
CA ASP A 164 7.35 7.73 -0.92
C ASP A 164 6.32 7.22 0.10
N CYS A 165 5.30 8.03 0.41
CA CYS A 165 4.28 7.64 1.38
C CYS A 165 3.38 6.51 0.87
N VAL A 166 3.46 5.35 1.51
CA VAL A 166 2.64 4.15 1.22
C VAL A 166 1.23 4.19 1.82
N SER A 167 0.84 5.32 2.43
CA SER A 167 -0.50 5.56 3.00
C SER A 167 -0.91 4.54 4.09
N CYS A 168 0.03 4.03 4.88
CA CYS A 168 -0.23 3.06 5.94
C CYS A 168 -1.10 3.59 7.08
N GLY A 169 -1.16 4.92 7.28
CA GLY A 169 -1.99 5.59 8.30
C GLY A 169 -1.42 5.57 9.72
N LEU A 170 -0.25 4.98 9.99
CA LEU A 170 0.33 4.90 11.34
C LEU A 170 0.61 6.29 11.95
N CYS A 171 0.99 7.26 11.13
CA CYS A 171 1.15 8.65 11.57
C CYS A 171 -0.16 9.23 12.13
N ALA A 172 -1.29 8.98 11.48
CA ALA A 172 -2.59 9.43 11.95
C ALA A 172 -3.04 8.69 13.23
N LEU A 173 -2.78 7.37 13.30
CA LEU A 173 -3.09 6.57 14.48
C LEU A 173 -2.41 7.08 15.76
N ARG A 174 -1.21 7.62 15.64
CA ARG A 174 -0.41 8.11 16.75
C ARG A 174 -0.56 9.61 17.00
N CYS A 175 -1.36 10.29 16.20
CA CYS A 175 -1.49 11.75 16.29
C CYS A 175 -2.45 12.16 17.42
N PRO A 176 -1.98 12.91 18.45
CA PRO A 176 -2.86 13.40 19.52
C PRO A 176 -3.87 14.45 19.03
N ALA A 177 -3.61 15.08 17.87
CA ALA A 177 -4.49 16.07 17.25
C ALA A 177 -5.41 15.47 16.17
N GLU A 178 -5.42 14.13 16.01
CA GLU A 178 -6.26 13.39 15.06
C GLU A 178 -6.09 13.84 13.59
N ILE A 179 -4.87 14.24 13.23
CA ILE A 179 -4.54 14.66 11.87
C ILE A 179 -4.37 13.43 10.99
N VAL A 180 -4.92 13.46 9.79
CA VAL A 180 -4.75 12.41 8.77
C VAL A 180 -3.63 12.79 7.80
N GLN A 181 -2.40 12.89 8.29
CA GLN A 181 -1.23 13.41 7.58
C GLN A 181 -1.05 12.79 6.19
N HIS A 182 -1.15 11.46 6.09
CA HIS A 182 -1.01 10.76 4.82
C HIS A 182 -2.04 11.18 3.77
N LYS A 183 -3.25 11.61 4.18
CA LYS A 183 -4.27 12.12 3.25
C LYS A 183 -3.97 13.55 2.81
N VAL A 184 -3.40 14.37 3.70
CA VAL A 184 -2.88 15.69 3.36
C VAL A 184 -1.79 15.56 2.30
N GLY A 185 -0.82 14.66 2.49
CA GLY A 185 0.22 14.38 1.51
C GLY A 185 -0.35 13.95 0.15
N ILE A 186 -1.37 13.07 0.12
CA ILE A 186 -2.04 12.66 -1.12
C ILE A 186 -2.71 13.85 -1.82
N LEU A 187 -3.43 14.71 -1.07
CA LEU A 187 -4.06 15.90 -1.65
C LEU A 187 -3.01 16.80 -2.29
N CYS A 188 -1.95 17.13 -1.56
CA CYS A 188 -0.90 18.02 -2.06
C CYS A 188 -0.18 17.44 -3.28
N ARG A 189 0.14 16.13 -3.29
CA ARG A 189 0.73 15.48 -4.47
C ARG A 189 -0.17 15.56 -5.70
N ARG A 190 -1.49 15.42 -5.53
CA ARG A 190 -2.46 15.57 -6.63
C ARG A 190 -2.55 17.00 -7.12
N LEU A 191 -2.60 17.99 -6.19
CA LEU A 191 -2.59 19.41 -6.55
C LEU A 191 -1.32 19.80 -7.27
N TYR A 192 -0.17 19.34 -6.80
CA TYR A 192 1.11 19.58 -7.47
C TYR A 192 1.12 19.00 -8.89
N GLY A 193 0.74 17.74 -9.03
CA GLY A 193 0.74 17.05 -10.33
C GLY A 193 -0.21 17.71 -11.34
N ARG A 194 -1.35 18.26 -10.87
CA ARG A 194 -2.34 18.90 -11.74
C ARG A 194 -1.98 20.34 -12.11
N TYR A 195 -1.48 21.13 -11.14
CA TYR A 195 -1.41 22.57 -11.30
C TYR A 195 0.00 23.17 -11.27
N LEU A 196 0.95 22.50 -10.59
CA LEU A 196 2.27 23.07 -10.34
C LEU A 196 3.39 22.36 -11.08
N ARG A 197 3.17 21.11 -11.52
CA ARG A 197 4.16 20.34 -12.26
C ARG A 197 4.40 21.00 -13.63
N LYS A 198 5.67 21.16 -13.98
CA LYS A 198 6.05 21.55 -15.33
C LYS A 198 5.77 20.37 -16.28
N GLU A 199 5.29 20.67 -17.48
CA GLU A 199 5.15 19.69 -18.55
C GLU A 199 6.52 19.11 -18.90
N SER A 200 6.56 17.79 -19.17
CA SER A 200 7.77 17.11 -19.60
C SER A 200 7.83 17.14 -21.12
N ARG A 201 8.80 17.86 -21.67
CA ARG A 201 9.02 17.90 -23.12
C ARG A 201 9.25 16.51 -23.72
N GLU A 202 9.93 15.65 -22.99
CA GLU A 202 10.19 14.25 -23.41
C GLU A 202 8.90 13.46 -23.50
N LEU A 203 7.95 13.70 -22.59
CA LEU A 203 6.61 13.06 -22.62
C LEU A 203 5.81 13.54 -23.83
N ASP A 204 5.83 14.85 -24.11
CA ASP A 204 5.12 15.39 -25.28
C ASP A 204 5.66 14.82 -26.59
N VAL A 205 6.99 14.76 -26.72
CA VAL A 205 7.64 14.14 -27.89
C VAL A 205 7.21 12.67 -28.02
N ARG A 206 7.22 11.91 -26.94
CA ARG A 206 6.80 10.50 -26.95
C ARG A 206 5.33 10.31 -27.30
N ILE A 207 4.46 11.19 -26.80
CA ILE A 207 3.02 11.19 -27.14
C ILE A 207 2.83 11.46 -28.63
N ASP A 208 3.57 12.41 -29.19
CA ASP A 208 3.49 12.74 -30.62
C ASP A 208 4.05 11.61 -31.48
N GLU A 209 5.12 10.96 -31.10
CA GLU A 209 5.65 9.76 -31.76
C GLU A 209 4.60 8.64 -31.82
N ILE A 210 3.91 8.38 -30.70
CA ILE A 210 2.84 7.37 -30.61
C ILE A 210 1.66 7.76 -31.53
N ARG A 211 1.22 9.01 -31.47
CA ARG A 211 0.13 9.53 -32.30
C ARG A 211 0.44 9.45 -33.79
N ASN A 212 1.69 9.65 -34.15
CA ASN A 212 2.16 9.59 -35.55
C ASN A 212 2.51 8.17 -36.01
N GLY A 213 2.27 7.15 -35.18
CA GLY A 213 2.48 5.74 -35.55
C GLY A 213 3.94 5.34 -35.72
N VAL A 214 4.88 6.05 -35.09
CA VAL A 214 6.32 5.76 -35.22
C VAL A 214 6.66 4.32 -34.85
N TYR A 215 5.91 3.72 -33.94
CA TYR A 215 6.12 2.35 -33.43
C TYR A 215 5.21 1.30 -34.05
N ASP A 216 4.27 1.69 -34.94
CA ASP A 216 3.24 0.77 -35.44
C ASP A 216 3.82 -0.38 -36.27
N ALA A 217 4.88 -0.11 -37.06
CA ALA A 217 5.55 -1.14 -37.86
C ALA A 217 6.26 -2.17 -36.97
N GLU A 218 6.98 -1.73 -35.94
CA GLU A 218 7.67 -2.59 -34.98
C GLU A 218 6.68 -3.42 -34.16
N TYR A 219 5.57 -2.81 -33.72
CA TYR A 219 4.47 -3.51 -33.07
C TYR A 219 3.85 -4.59 -33.96
N ALA A 220 3.61 -4.29 -35.22
CA ALA A 220 3.05 -5.25 -36.16
C ALA A 220 4.00 -6.45 -36.39
N GLU A 221 5.31 -6.20 -36.47
CA GLU A 221 6.32 -7.23 -36.58
C GLU A 221 6.35 -8.12 -35.32
N MET A 222 6.39 -7.53 -34.13
CA MET A 222 6.36 -8.28 -32.86
C MET A 222 5.08 -9.12 -32.73
N MET A 223 3.91 -8.58 -33.10
CA MET A 223 2.64 -9.29 -33.06
C MET A 223 2.57 -10.46 -34.05
N ALA A 224 3.36 -10.43 -35.11
CA ALA A 224 3.45 -11.52 -36.09
C ALA A 224 4.46 -12.61 -35.70
N MET A 225 5.33 -12.36 -34.70
CA MET A 225 6.34 -13.32 -34.26
C MET A 225 5.72 -14.49 -33.49
N ALA A 226 6.33 -15.68 -33.62
CA ALA A 226 6.03 -16.82 -32.79
C ALA A 226 6.49 -16.56 -31.33
N LYS A 227 5.77 -17.15 -30.37
CA LYS A 227 6.04 -16.96 -28.94
C LYS A 227 7.48 -17.29 -28.55
N GLU A 228 8.03 -18.30 -29.17
CA GLU A 228 9.40 -18.78 -28.95
C GLU A 228 10.44 -17.72 -29.35
N ALA A 229 10.25 -17.10 -30.53
CA ALA A 229 11.11 -16.03 -31.03
C ALA A 229 11.03 -14.76 -30.17
N LEU A 230 9.82 -14.39 -29.71
CA LEU A 230 9.65 -13.28 -28.77
C LEU A 230 10.34 -13.55 -27.43
N SER A 231 10.27 -14.78 -26.94
CA SER A 231 10.93 -15.20 -25.69
C SER A 231 12.45 -15.10 -25.82
N GLU A 232 13.01 -15.54 -26.94
CA GLU A 232 14.45 -15.45 -27.21
C GLU A 232 14.94 -13.99 -27.25
N GLN A 233 14.23 -13.11 -27.96
CA GLN A 233 14.54 -11.67 -27.98
C GLN A 233 14.41 -11.04 -26.58
N TYR A 234 13.40 -11.41 -25.82
CA TYR A 234 13.21 -10.90 -24.46
C TYR A 234 14.38 -11.22 -23.53
N TYR A 235 14.91 -12.44 -23.59
CA TYR A 235 16.05 -12.86 -22.77
C TYR A 235 17.42 -12.43 -23.32
N ALA A 236 17.51 -12.11 -24.60
CA ALA A 236 18.75 -11.60 -25.22
C ALA A 236 18.99 -10.10 -24.98
N ARG A 237 18.01 -9.36 -24.45
CA ARG A 237 18.16 -7.93 -24.15
C ARG A 237 19.14 -7.71 -23.00
N ASP A 238 19.92 -6.63 -23.08
CA ASP A 238 20.74 -6.15 -21.96
C ASP A 238 19.81 -5.67 -20.84
N ILE A 239 19.83 -6.37 -19.71
CA ILE A 239 19.14 -5.97 -18.49
C ILE A 239 20.20 -5.37 -17.59
N GLU A 240 20.08 -4.07 -17.30
CA GLU A 240 20.92 -3.43 -16.28
C GLU A 240 20.73 -4.18 -14.94
N ALA A 241 21.84 -4.58 -14.32
CA ALA A 241 21.89 -5.36 -13.09
C ALA A 241 21.63 -4.50 -11.85
#